data_bbae4169c34e7f6d16c1722d292ab3e9
#
_entry.id   bbae4169c34e7f6d16c1722d292ab3e9
#
_cell.length_a   1.000
_cell.length_b   1.000
_cell.length_c   1.000
_cell.angle_alpha   90.00
_cell.angle_beta   90.00
_cell.angle_gamma   90.00
#
_symmetry.space_group_name_H-M   'P 1'
#
loop_
_entity.id
_entity.type
_entity.pdbx_description
1 polymer ?
#
loop_
_entity_poly.entity_id
_entity_poly.type
_entity_poly.pdbx_seq_one_letter_code
_entity_poly.pdbx_strand_id
1 'polypeptide(L)'
;MAANEPGQPPVAPSSRSIDVASWSANLLTPRVALAIGAHPDDVEFGAGATLAKWAAAGCVVHHLVLTDGSKGTWNPDADIDALRATRQAEQSVAAQRLAKGATAGTVTFLGQVDGELDSTLALRGEVARCIRTVRPDVVLGHDPWKRYRLHPDHRHAGWLACDGIVAARDPHFFREHGIAHHRPDVLLLWEADEPDHVEDVTGFVETKLHALEAHASQFESTMHALSDDQLGAFRFRITDRLADLGAAHGVGSAELFKRIGDL
;
A
#
# COMPACT_ATOMS: atom_id res chain seq x y z
N MET A 1 -55.84 15.92 -45.52
CA MET A 1 -54.52 16.57 -45.59
C MET A 1 -54.18 16.98 -44.18
N ALA A 2 -53.36 16.19 -43.50
CA ALA A 2 -52.86 16.48 -42.17
C ALA A 2 -51.46 17.09 -42.34
N ALA A 3 -51.25 18.29 -41.77
CA ALA A 3 -49.99 19.02 -41.83
C ALA A 3 -48.95 18.38 -40.90
N ASN A 4 -47.77 18.09 -41.43
CA ASN A 4 -46.60 17.69 -40.68
C ASN A 4 -46.08 18.88 -39.88
N GLU A 5 -45.97 18.73 -38.55
CA GLU A 5 -45.20 19.63 -37.72
C GLU A 5 -43.68 19.44 -37.92
N PRO A 6 -42.89 20.51 -37.94
CA PRO A 6 -41.45 20.39 -38.11
C PRO A 6 -40.79 19.85 -36.83
N GLY A 7 -39.94 18.85 -37.01
CA GLY A 7 -39.24 18.14 -35.96
C GLY A 7 -38.34 19.06 -35.12
N GLN A 8 -38.39 18.82 -33.82
CA GLN A 8 -37.46 19.40 -32.84
C GLN A 8 -36.02 19.03 -33.19
N PRO A 9 -35.06 19.96 -33.13
CA PRO A 9 -33.63 19.64 -33.35
C PRO A 9 -33.11 18.68 -32.25
N PRO A 10 -32.19 17.80 -32.59
CA PRO A 10 -31.63 16.87 -31.62
C PRO A 10 -30.97 17.66 -30.47
N VAL A 11 -31.35 17.32 -29.24
CA VAL A 11 -30.73 17.86 -28.02
C VAL A 11 -29.28 17.39 -28.04
N ALA A 12 -28.34 18.33 -28.13
CA ALA A 12 -26.92 18.05 -28.00
C ALA A 12 -26.65 17.37 -26.65
N PRO A 13 -25.80 16.32 -26.59
CA PRO A 13 -25.44 15.71 -25.33
C PRO A 13 -24.82 16.80 -24.45
N SER A 14 -25.39 17.00 -23.26
CA SER A 14 -24.80 17.86 -22.25
C SER A 14 -23.38 17.36 -22.00
N SER A 15 -22.39 18.21 -22.28
CA SER A 15 -21.03 17.98 -21.82
C SER A 15 -21.10 17.89 -20.28
N ARG A 16 -21.16 16.68 -19.75
CA ARG A 16 -20.82 16.47 -18.35
C ARG A 16 -19.38 16.95 -18.26
N SER A 17 -19.19 18.13 -17.66
CA SER A 17 -17.89 18.49 -17.10
C SER A 17 -17.51 17.32 -16.22
N ILE A 18 -16.48 16.59 -16.61
CA ILE A 18 -15.79 15.68 -15.69
C ILE A 18 -15.28 16.64 -14.63
N ASP A 19 -15.93 16.65 -13.45
CA ASP A 19 -15.36 17.29 -12.28
C ASP A 19 -13.97 16.66 -12.14
N VAL A 20 -12.94 17.45 -12.43
CA VAL A 20 -11.56 17.07 -12.14
C VAL A 20 -11.56 16.95 -10.62
N ALA A 21 -11.61 15.71 -10.13
CA ALA A 21 -11.61 15.43 -8.71
C ALA A 21 -10.48 16.25 -8.10
N SER A 22 -10.81 17.15 -7.19
CA SER A 22 -9.82 17.99 -6.54
C SER A 22 -8.90 17.09 -5.75
N TRP A 23 -7.61 17.06 -6.10
CA TRP A 23 -6.61 16.32 -5.37
C TRP A 23 -6.63 16.72 -3.89
N SER A 24 -6.69 15.74 -3.01
CA SER A 24 -6.44 15.97 -1.59
C SER A 24 -4.95 15.85 -1.30
N ALA A 25 -4.47 16.60 -0.32
CA ALA A 25 -3.06 16.61 0.05
C ALA A 25 -2.90 16.45 1.56
N ASN A 26 -1.89 15.70 1.94
CA ASN A 26 -1.42 15.51 3.31
C ASN A 26 -2.55 15.23 4.31
N LEU A 27 -2.79 13.97 4.62
CA LEU A 27 -3.66 13.63 5.74
C LEU A 27 -3.10 14.23 7.04
N LEU A 28 -4.00 14.56 7.96
CA LEU A 28 -3.59 14.73 9.35
C LEU A 28 -2.92 13.43 9.80
N THR A 29 -1.77 13.56 10.48
CA THR A 29 -1.05 12.37 10.96
C THR A 29 -1.98 11.48 11.77
N PRO A 30 -2.23 10.22 11.33
CA PRO A 30 -3.04 9.29 12.10
C PRO A 30 -2.35 8.91 13.40
N ARG A 31 -3.10 8.52 14.41
CA ARG A 31 -2.52 7.94 15.64
C ARG A 31 -1.97 6.54 15.37
N VAL A 32 -2.70 5.76 14.57
CA VAL A 32 -2.36 4.39 14.21
C VAL A 32 -2.59 4.21 12.71
N ALA A 33 -1.59 3.65 12.02
CA ALA A 33 -1.69 3.24 10.63
C ALA A 33 -1.42 1.74 10.49
N LEU A 34 -2.12 1.08 9.57
CA LEU A 34 -1.87 -0.30 9.18
C LEU A 34 -1.56 -0.36 7.68
N ALA A 35 -0.34 -0.78 7.33
CA ALA A 35 0.04 -1.02 5.95
C ALA A 35 0.00 -2.51 5.63
N ILE A 36 -0.71 -2.88 4.55
CA ILE A 36 -0.96 -4.27 4.13
C ILE A 36 -0.24 -4.52 2.81
N GLY A 37 0.88 -5.26 2.85
CA GLY A 37 1.64 -5.69 1.68
C GLY A 37 1.38 -7.15 1.32
N ALA A 38 1.54 -7.51 0.05
CA ALA A 38 1.52 -8.89 -0.39
C ALA A 38 2.79 -9.62 0.08
N HIS A 39 3.96 -9.01 -0.14
CA HIS A 39 5.27 -9.59 0.16
C HIS A 39 6.05 -8.71 1.14
N PRO A 40 7.09 -9.27 1.80
CA PRO A 40 8.09 -8.45 2.48
C PRO A 40 8.76 -7.51 1.47
N ASP A 41 8.76 -6.20 1.73
CA ASP A 41 9.24 -5.05 0.94
C ASP A 41 8.16 -4.16 0.30
N ASP A 42 6.97 -4.69 -0.01
CA ASP A 42 5.89 -3.95 -0.67
C ASP A 42 5.50 -2.65 0.05
N VAL A 43 5.45 -2.71 1.37
CA VAL A 43 5.08 -1.56 2.21
C VAL A 43 6.08 -0.43 2.05
N GLU A 44 7.36 -0.77 2.04
CA GLU A 44 8.46 0.18 1.88
C GLU A 44 8.44 0.78 0.47
N PHE A 45 8.21 -0.03 -0.56
CA PHE A 45 8.05 0.46 -1.93
C PHE A 45 6.83 1.35 -2.11
N GLY A 46 5.68 0.92 -1.58
CA GLY A 46 4.38 1.58 -1.80
C GLY A 46 4.21 2.90 -1.04
N ALA A 47 4.60 2.93 0.24
CA ALA A 47 4.29 4.03 1.15
C ALA A 47 5.39 4.35 2.18
N GLY A 48 6.62 3.86 1.98
CA GLY A 48 7.68 3.96 2.99
C GLY A 48 7.99 5.38 3.46
N ALA A 49 8.00 6.36 2.56
CA ALA A 49 8.28 7.75 2.94
C ALA A 49 7.11 8.40 3.70
N THR A 50 5.87 8.11 3.32
CA THR A 50 4.66 8.53 4.03
C THR A 50 4.63 7.95 5.45
N LEU A 51 4.90 6.65 5.58
CA LEU A 51 4.93 5.99 6.89
C LEU A 51 6.05 6.53 7.77
N ALA A 52 7.23 6.81 7.21
CA ALA A 52 8.33 7.46 7.93
C ALA A 52 7.96 8.87 8.42
N LYS A 53 7.29 9.66 7.57
CA LYS A 53 6.76 10.97 7.93
C LYS A 53 5.78 10.88 9.10
N TRP A 54 4.81 10.00 9.02
CA TRP A 54 3.81 9.82 10.07
C TRP A 54 4.43 9.29 11.37
N ALA A 55 5.34 8.33 11.29
CA ALA A 55 6.05 7.82 12.47
C ALA A 55 6.85 8.93 13.17
N ALA A 56 7.55 9.79 12.42
CA ALA A 56 8.27 10.94 12.97
C ALA A 56 7.34 11.96 13.67
N ALA A 57 6.06 12.00 13.27
CA ALA A 57 5.02 12.82 13.88
C ALA A 57 4.23 12.09 14.99
N GLY A 58 4.65 10.88 15.39
CA GLY A 58 4.08 10.14 16.53
C GLY A 58 3.05 9.06 16.18
N CYS A 59 2.83 8.77 14.88
CA CYS A 59 1.98 7.66 14.46
C CYS A 59 2.62 6.31 14.82
N VAL A 60 1.82 5.38 15.35
CA VAL A 60 2.23 3.97 15.48
C VAL A 60 1.90 3.25 14.17
N VAL A 61 2.93 2.78 13.47
CA VAL A 61 2.78 2.12 12.17
C VAL A 61 2.89 0.61 12.33
N HIS A 62 1.82 -0.10 11.96
CA HIS A 62 1.77 -1.56 11.92
C HIS A 62 1.86 -2.06 10.49
N HIS A 63 2.52 -3.21 10.32
CA HIS A 63 2.63 -3.89 9.02
C HIS A 63 1.91 -5.23 9.08
N LEU A 64 1.15 -5.55 8.04
CA LEU A 64 0.58 -6.86 7.78
C LEU A 64 1.11 -7.35 6.44
N VAL A 65 1.91 -8.40 6.45
CA VAL A 65 2.47 -9.03 5.25
C VAL A 65 1.74 -10.35 5.01
N LEU A 66 1.16 -10.52 3.83
CA LEU A 66 0.23 -11.62 3.58
C LEU A 66 0.95 -12.91 3.18
N THR A 67 2.05 -12.83 2.42
CA THR A 67 2.81 -14.00 1.98
C THR A 67 4.15 -14.12 2.68
N ASP A 68 4.77 -15.27 2.49
CA ASP A 68 6.07 -15.62 3.07
C ASP A 68 7.27 -15.14 2.24
N GLY A 69 7.04 -14.63 1.02
CA GLY A 69 8.08 -14.17 0.10
C GLY A 69 9.00 -15.28 -0.43
N SER A 70 8.55 -16.52 -0.41
CA SER A 70 9.36 -17.70 -0.72
C SER A 70 9.86 -17.79 -2.17
N LYS A 71 9.23 -17.04 -3.09
CA LYS A 71 9.63 -17.01 -4.52
C LYS A 71 10.49 -15.79 -4.89
N GLY A 72 10.97 -15.03 -3.91
CA GLY A 72 11.78 -13.83 -4.13
C GLY A 72 13.25 -14.09 -4.44
N THR A 73 13.54 -15.12 -5.22
CA THR A 73 14.91 -15.45 -5.68
C THR A 73 14.89 -16.07 -7.07
N TRP A 74 15.94 -15.81 -7.85
CA TRP A 74 16.17 -16.48 -9.16
C TRP A 74 17.07 -17.71 -9.05
N ASN A 75 17.62 -18.01 -7.85
CA ASN A 75 18.43 -19.22 -7.64
C ASN A 75 17.52 -20.44 -7.45
N PRO A 76 17.48 -21.41 -8.39
CA PRO A 76 16.63 -22.60 -8.28
C PRO A 76 17.04 -23.53 -7.14
N ASP A 77 18.29 -23.42 -6.65
CA ASP A 77 18.84 -24.25 -5.58
C ASP A 77 18.83 -23.54 -4.21
N ALA A 78 18.10 -22.43 -4.08
CA ALA A 78 18.01 -21.68 -2.84
C ALA A 78 17.32 -22.49 -1.74
N ASP A 79 17.83 -22.37 -0.51
CA ASP A 79 17.13 -22.85 0.68
C ASP A 79 15.93 -21.91 0.95
N ILE A 80 14.75 -22.38 0.59
CA ILE A 80 13.51 -21.58 0.67
C ILE A 80 13.11 -21.32 2.12
N ASP A 81 13.34 -22.23 3.05
CA ASP A 81 13.00 -22.00 4.46
C ASP A 81 13.95 -20.96 5.09
N ALA A 82 15.23 -20.99 4.74
CA ALA A 82 16.17 -19.95 5.12
C ALA A 82 15.81 -18.59 4.49
N LEU A 83 15.37 -18.56 3.23
CA LEU A 83 14.93 -17.33 2.56
C LEU A 83 13.70 -16.71 3.25
N ARG A 84 12.68 -17.51 3.58
CA ARG A 84 11.50 -17.06 4.33
C ARG A 84 11.89 -16.41 5.65
N ALA A 85 12.71 -17.09 6.44
CA ALA A 85 13.18 -16.57 7.73
C ALA A 85 13.96 -15.25 7.56
N THR A 86 14.82 -15.17 6.54
CA THR A 86 15.60 -13.97 6.22
C THR A 86 14.66 -12.81 5.86
N ARG A 87 13.72 -13.01 4.94
CA ARG A 87 12.80 -11.96 4.51
C ARG A 87 11.89 -11.44 5.63
N GLN A 88 11.46 -12.33 6.55
CA GLN A 88 10.72 -11.91 7.75
C GLN A 88 11.56 -11.05 8.71
N ALA A 89 12.83 -11.43 8.89
CA ALA A 89 13.75 -10.63 9.70
C ALA A 89 14.03 -9.27 9.06
N GLU A 90 14.27 -9.23 7.75
CA GLU A 90 14.49 -8.02 6.96
C GLU A 90 13.28 -7.07 7.04
N GLN A 91 12.06 -7.58 6.88
CA GLN A 91 10.83 -6.78 7.04
C GLN A 91 10.71 -6.18 8.44
N SER A 92 11.08 -6.93 9.47
CA SER A 92 11.08 -6.42 10.84
C SER A 92 12.10 -5.28 11.03
N VAL A 93 13.28 -5.39 10.41
CA VAL A 93 14.29 -4.34 10.40
C VAL A 93 13.82 -3.12 9.59
N ALA A 94 13.19 -3.34 8.43
CA ALA A 94 12.65 -2.26 7.61
C ALA A 94 11.61 -1.43 8.37
N ALA A 95 10.66 -2.09 9.04
CA ALA A 95 9.65 -1.43 9.87
C ALA A 95 10.29 -0.60 11.01
N GLN A 96 11.35 -1.11 11.65
CA GLN A 96 12.10 -0.36 12.67
C GLN A 96 12.82 0.87 12.08
N ARG A 97 13.39 0.73 10.88
CA ARG A 97 14.04 1.85 10.18
C ARG A 97 13.06 2.94 9.80
N LEU A 98 11.82 2.58 9.36
CA LEU A 98 10.76 3.57 9.11
C LEU A 98 10.35 4.31 10.38
N ALA A 99 10.25 3.60 11.50
CA ALA A 99 9.90 4.21 12.79
C ALA A 99 10.98 5.17 13.34
N LYS A 100 12.25 5.01 12.94
CA LYS A 100 13.41 5.89 13.29
C LYS A 100 13.44 6.35 14.75
N GLY A 101 13.27 5.41 15.68
CA GLY A 101 13.32 5.67 17.13
C GLY A 101 12.01 6.12 17.76
N ALA A 102 10.94 6.28 17.00
CA ALA A 102 9.57 6.33 17.50
C ALA A 102 9.09 4.94 17.95
N THR A 103 7.91 4.86 18.56
CA THR A 103 7.31 3.57 18.91
C THR A 103 6.95 2.84 17.62
N ALA A 104 7.72 1.81 17.26
CA ALA A 104 7.35 0.91 16.16
C ALA A 104 6.11 0.10 16.55
N GLY A 105 5.19 -0.05 15.61
CA GLY A 105 4.08 -0.99 15.71
C GLY A 105 4.55 -2.44 15.52
N THR A 106 3.59 -3.35 15.36
CA THR A 106 3.88 -4.77 15.09
C THR A 106 4.07 -5.02 13.59
N VAL A 107 4.89 -6.02 13.27
CA VAL A 107 4.90 -6.67 11.96
C VAL A 107 4.23 -8.04 12.12
N THR A 108 3.15 -8.26 11.40
CA THR A 108 2.38 -9.51 11.41
C THR A 108 2.49 -10.18 10.05
N PHE A 109 2.75 -11.50 10.04
CA PHE A 109 2.83 -12.30 8.81
C PHE A 109 1.69 -13.31 8.80
N LEU A 110 0.93 -13.40 7.69
CA LEU A 110 -0.10 -14.43 7.52
C LEU A 110 0.48 -15.72 6.92
N GLY A 111 1.71 -15.68 6.40
CA GLY A 111 2.46 -16.85 5.96
C GLY A 111 1.83 -17.59 4.77
N GLN A 112 1.05 -16.91 3.93
CA GLN A 112 0.58 -17.52 2.68
C GLN A 112 1.77 -17.74 1.74
N VAL A 113 1.68 -18.74 0.87
CA VAL A 113 2.75 -19.02 -0.09
C VAL A 113 2.83 -17.91 -1.13
N ASP A 114 4.02 -17.36 -1.32
CA ASP A 114 4.31 -16.36 -2.37
C ASP A 114 3.87 -16.88 -3.75
N GLY A 115 3.17 -16.05 -4.52
CA GLY A 115 2.60 -16.38 -5.84
C GLY A 115 1.31 -17.21 -5.79
N GLU A 116 0.81 -17.57 -4.60
CA GLU A 116 -0.38 -18.40 -4.41
C GLU A 116 -1.44 -17.71 -3.53
N LEU A 117 -1.30 -16.41 -3.29
CA LEU A 117 -2.28 -15.66 -2.51
C LEU A 117 -3.62 -15.62 -3.23
N ASP A 118 -4.71 -15.90 -2.49
CA ASP A 118 -6.08 -15.77 -2.96
C ASP A 118 -6.91 -14.94 -1.96
N SER A 119 -7.93 -14.24 -2.42
CA SER A 119 -8.82 -13.45 -1.56
C SER A 119 -9.97 -14.30 -1.00
N THR A 120 -9.62 -15.34 -0.26
CA THR A 120 -10.59 -16.25 0.34
C THR A 120 -11.34 -15.63 1.52
N LEU A 121 -12.52 -16.19 1.86
CA LEU A 121 -13.28 -15.76 3.04
C LEU A 121 -12.47 -15.93 4.33
N ALA A 122 -11.67 -17.00 4.44
CA ALA A 122 -10.81 -17.24 5.59
C ALA A 122 -9.76 -16.14 5.76
N LEU A 123 -9.04 -15.78 4.70
CA LEU A 123 -8.03 -14.71 4.73
C LEU A 123 -8.65 -13.33 4.95
N ARG A 124 -9.85 -13.07 4.39
CA ARG A 124 -10.63 -11.87 4.73
C ARG A 124 -10.89 -11.77 6.23
N GLY A 125 -11.22 -12.91 6.88
CA GLY A 125 -11.38 -12.99 8.33
C GLY A 125 -10.10 -12.63 9.08
N GLU A 126 -8.95 -13.15 8.66
CA GLU A 126 -7.65 -12.83 9.30
C GLU A 126 -7.28 -11.35 9.15
N VAL A 127 -7.48 -10.75 7.97
CA VAL A 127 -7.28 -9.30 7.76
C VAL A 127 -8.25 -8.48 8.64
N ALA A 128 -9.53 -8.85 8.69
CA ALA A 128 -10.50 -8.18 9.55
C ALA A 128 -10.13 -8.30 11.04
N ARG A 129 -9.62 -9.46 11.47
CA ARG A 129 -9.11 -9.66 12.83
C ARG A 129 -7.94 -8.73 13.13
N CYS A 130 -6.98 -8.62 12.21
CA CYS A 130 -5.84 -7.72 12.35
C CYS A 130 -6.32 -6.26 12.49
N ILE A 131 -7.20 -5.79 11.60
CA ILE A 131 -7.77 -4.43 11.64
C ILE A 131 -8.48 -4.16 12.96
N ARG A 132 -9.31 -5.10 13.46
CA ARG A 132 -10.00 -4.96 14.74
C ARG A 132 -9.06 -4.93 15.93
N THR A 133 -7.95 -5.67 15.88
CA THR A 133 -6.93 -5.73 16.94
C THR A 133 -6.10 -4.46 16.99
N VAL A 134 -5.60 -4.02 15.82
CA VAL A 134 -4.72 -2.86 15.68
C VAL A 134 -5.49 -1.55 15.82
N ARG A 135 -6.76 -1.52 15.37
CA ARG A 135 -7.64 -0.35 15.36
C ARG A 135 -7.03 0.87 14.65
N PRO A 136 -6.62 0.73 13.38
CA PRO A 136 -5.96 1.81 12.66
C PRO A 136 -6.95 2.93 12.29
N ASP A 137 -6.51 4.18 12.35
CA ASP A 137 -7.24 5.31 11.79
C ASP A 137 -7.15 5.28 10.24
N VAL A 138 -5.98 4.85 9.70
CA VAL A 138 -5.73 4.73 8.26
C VAL A 138 -5.21 3.34 7.92
N VAL A 139 -5.76 2.73 6.87
CA VAL A 139 -5.23 1.53 6.23
C VAL A 139 -4.59 1.91 4.91
N LEU A 140 -3.43 1.31 4.60
CA LEU A 140 -2.77 1.45 3.30
C LEU A 140 -2.62 0.06 2.67
N GLY A 141 -2.69 -0.01 1.34
CA GLY A 141 -2.55 -1.28 0.61
C GLY A 141 -2.36 -1.09 -0.89
N HIS A 142 -2.23 -2.20 -1.60
CA HIS A 142 -2.19 -2.20 -3.06
C HIS A 142 -3.52 -1.76 -3.66
N ASP A 143 -3.49 -1.06 -4.81
CA ASP A 143 -4.68 -0.85 -5.62
C ASP A 143 -5.05 -2.15 -6.35
N PRO A 144 -6.18 -2.80 -6.00
CA PRO A 144 -6.60 -4.05 -6.65
C PRO A 144 -7.16 -3.82 -8.06
N TRP A 145 -7.59 -2.59 -8.39
CA TRP A 145 -8.16 -2.22 -9.69
C TRP A 145 -7.10 -1.76 -10.67
N LYS A 146 -5.83 -1.67 -10.25
CA LYS A 146 -4.76 -1.25 -11.14
C LYS A 146 -4.76 -2.08 -12.40
N ARG A 147 -5.01 -1.42 -13.53
CA ARG A 147 -5.06 -2.03 -14.85
C ARG A 147 -3.70 -2.65 -15.21
N TYR A 148 -3.74 -3.83 -15.79
CA TYR A 148 -2.54 -4.55 -16.21
C TYR A 148 -1.54 -4.91 -15.10
N ARG A 149 -1.98 -4.95 -13.83
CA ARG A 149 -1.16 -5.49 -12.75
C ARG A 149 -0.94 -6.98 -12.98
N LEU A 150 0.31 -7.38 -13.26
CA LEU A 150 0.62 -8.77 -13.60
C LEU A 150 0.68 -9.67 -12.37
N HIS A 151 1.29 -9.19 -11.26
CA HIS A 151 1.45 -10.02 -10.08
C HIS A 151 0.09 -10.31 -9.42
N PRO A 152 -0.33 -11.58 -9.32
CA PRO A 152 -1.64 -11.93 -8.75
C PRO A 152 -1.74 -11.52 -7.28
N ASP A 153 -0.69 -11.77 -6.48
CA ASP A 153 -0.70 -11.49 -5.05
C ASP A 153 -0.97 -10.03 -4.74
N HIS A 154 -0.42 -9.08 -5.53
CA HIS A 154 -0.71 -7.66 -5.32
C HIS A 154 -2.19 -7.33 -5.54
N ARG A 155 -2.87 -8.00 -6.51
CA ARG A 155 -4.32 -7.83 -6.71
C ARG A 155 -5.09 -8.40 -5.53
N HIS A 156 -4.74 -9.63 -5.11
CA HIS A 156 -5.41 -10.30 -3.99
C HIS A 156 -5.15 -9.57 -2.66
N ALA A 157 -3.95 -9.06 -2.43
CA ALA A 157 -3.66 -8.23 -1.26
C ALA A 157 -4.53 -6.96 -1.21
N GLY A 158 -4.68 -6.28 -2.35
CA GLY A 158 -5.58 -5.14 -2.47
C GLY A 158 -7.05 -5.51 -2.19
N TRP A 159 -7.55 -6.61 -2.76
CA TRP A 159 -8.90 -7.11 -2.49
C TRP A 159 -9.07 -7.46 -1.00
N LEU A 160 -8.09 -8.14 -0.40
CA LEU A 160 -8.13 -8.50 1.01
C LEU A 160 -8.12 -7.27 1.92
N ALA A 161 -7.40 -6.21 1.57
CA ALA A 161 -7.43 -4.94 2.32
C ALA A 161 -8.82 -4.30 2.25
N CYS A 162 -9.41 -4.16 1.06
CA CYS A 162 -10.74 -3.59 0.86
C CYS A 162 -11.83 -4.39 1.58
N ASP A 163 -11.88 -5.69 1.32
CA ASP A 163 -12.87 -6.60 1.88
C ASP A 163 -12.70 -6.77 3.40
N GLY A 164 -11.44 -6.78 3.86
CA GLY A 164 -11.10 -6.85 5.29
C GLY A 164 -11.60 -5.64 6.06
N ILE A 165 -11.52 -4.42 5.50
CA ILE A 165 -12.08 -3.21 6.09
C ILE A 165 -13.60 -3.33 6.22
N VAL A 166 -14.29 -3.75 5.14
CA VAL A 166 -15.75 -3.94 5.16
C VAL A 166 -16.14 -4.94 6.24
N ALA A 167 -15.43 -6.06 6.34
CA ALA A 167 -15.69 -7.07 7.36
C ALA A 167 -15.32 -6.60 8.78
N ALA A 168 -14.25 -5.80 8.93
CA ALA A 168 -13.83 -5.31 10.24
C ALA A 168 -14.79 -4.29 10.85
N ARG A 169 -15.38 -3.40 10.02
CA ARG A 169 -16.27 -2.33 10.47
C ARG A 169 -17.69 -2.82 10.84
N ASP A 170 -18.10 -3.98 10.34
CA ASP A 170 -19.44 -4.50 10.53
C ASP A 170 -19.47 -5.49 11.72
N PRO A 171 -20.33 -5.28 12.74
CA PRO A 171 -20.40 -6.14 13.92
C PRO A 171 -20.96 -7.54 13.64
N HIS A 172 -21.53 -7.77 12.45
CA HIS A 172 -22.13 -9.06 12.09
C HIS A 172 -21.19 -10.02 11.37
N PHE A 173 -20.05 -9.50 10.81
CA PHE A 173 -19.02 -10.33 10.22
C PHE A 173 -18.09 -10.93 11.29
N PHE A 174 -17.73 -12.21 11.13
CA PHE A 174 -16.73 -12.91 11.95
C PHE A 174 -16.93 -12.69 13.45
N ARG A 175 -18.16 -12.88 13.93
CA ARG A 175 -18.53 -12.71 15.34
C ARG A 175 -17.75 -13.63 16.28
N GLU A 176 -17.31 -14.78 15.76
CA GLU A 176 -16.47 -15.78 16.45
C GLU A 176 -15.09 -15.22 16.85
N HIS A 177 -14.63 -14.12 16.25
CA HIS A 177 -13.39 -13.47 16.69
C HIS A 177 -13.47 -12.94 18.12
N GLY A 178 -14.66 -12.63 18.63
CA GLY A 178 -14.82 -12.04 19.96
C GLY A 178 -14.20 -10.66 20.14
N ILE A 179 -13.84 -9.99 19.03
CA ILE A 179 -13.20 -8.66 19.00
C ILE A 179 -14.24 -7.64 18.52
N ALA A 180 -14.31 -6.49 19.21
CA ALA A 180 -15.20 -5.41 18.82
C ALA A 180 -14.88 -4.91 17.40
N HIS A 181 -15.92 -4.63 16.62
CA HIS A 181 -15.77 -4.05 15.29
C HIS A 181 -15.00 -2.73 15.32
N HIS A 182 -14.33 -2.42 14.22
CA HIS A 182 -13.58 -1.17 14.04
C HIS A 182 -13.69 -0.70 12.60
N ARG A 183 -13.97 0.59 12.43
CA ARG A 183 -14.02 1.27 11.13
C ARG A 183 -12.83 2.22 11.04
N PRO A 184 -11.86 1.99 10.13
CA PRO A 184 -10.87 2.99 9.78
C PRO A 184 -11.51 4.20 9.12
N ASP A 185 -10.89 5.36 9.20
CA ASP A 185 -11.40 6.60 8.59
C ASP A 185 -11.09 6.67 7.08
N VAL A 186 -9.92 6.14 6.68
CA VAL A 186 -9.40 6.27 5.32
C VAL A 186 -8.66 4.99 4.89
N LEU A 187 -8.85 4.62 3.62
CA LEU A 187 -7.99 3.68 2.89
C LEU A 187 -7.19 4.45 1.84
N LEU A 188 -5.86 4.27 1.84
CA LEU A 188 -4.94 4.75 0.82
C LEU A 188 -4.41 3.58 0.00
N LEU A 189 -4.63 3.60 -1.31
CA LEU A 189 -4.15 2.58 -2.21
C LEU A 189 -2.96 3.10 -3.00
N TRP A 190 -1.79 2.46 -2.83
CA TRP A 190 -0.58 2.83 -3.56
C TRP A 190 -0.52 2.22 -4.97
N GLU A 191 0.32 2.81 -5.82
CA GLU A 191 0.49 2.44 -7.22
C GLU A 191 -0.83 2.47 -8.02
N ALA A 192 -1.77 3.33 -7.63
CA ALA A 192 -3.06 3.46 -8.29
C ALA A 192 -2.94 4.00 -9.73
N ASP A 193 -3.81 3.53 -10.62
CA ASP A 193 -3.92 4.09 -11.97
C ASP A 193 -4.59 5.48 -11.96
N GLU A 194 -5.47 5.71 -11.00
CA GLU A 194 -6.24 6.96 -10.87
C GLU A 194 -6.05 7.55 -9.47
N PRO A 195 -4.82 7.97 -9.12
CA PRO A 195 -4.56 8.58 -7.83
C PRO A 195 -5.27 9.94 -7.72
N ASP A 196 -5.67 10.29 -6.50
CA ASP A 196 -6.37 11.55 -6.17
C ASP A 196 -5.92 12.14 -4.83
N HIS A 197 -4.87 11.55 -4.24
CA HIS A 197 -4.28 12.01 -2.99
C HIS A 197 -2.76 12.04 -3.10
N VAL A 198 -2.17 13.12 -2.58
CA VAL A 198 -0.72 13.33 -2.53
C VAL A 198 -0.25 13.50 -1.08
N GLU A 199 0.77 12.77 -0.71
CA GLU A 199 1.53 12.98 0.52
C GLU A 199 2.87 13.62 0.18
N ASP A 200 3.09 14.85 0.66
CA ASP A 200 4.41 15.47 0.63
C ASP A 200 5.35 14.71 1.57
N VAL A 201 6.36 14.08 0.99
CA VAL A 201 7.35 13.28 1.70
C VAL A 201 8.73 13.89 1.63
N THR A 202 8.83 15.18 1.35
CA THR A 202 10.08 15.93 1.36
C THR A 202 10.80 15.75 2.70
N GLY A 203 12.06 15.32 2.63
CA GLY A 203 12.88 15.02 3.82
C GLY A 203 12.75 13.59 4.38
N PHE A 204 11.88 12.75 3.82
CA PHE A 204 11.69 11.36 4.27
C PHE A 204 12.15 10.30 3.26
N VAL A 205 12.58 10.71 2.07
CA VAL A 205 13.07 9.82 1.00
C VAL A 205 14.24 8.97 1.49
N GLU A 206 15.18 9.55 2.21
CA GLU A 206 16.34 8.83 2.74
C GLU A 206 15.95 7.75 3.75
N THR A 207 14.95 8.02 4.59
CA THR A 207 14.43 7.01 5.53
C THR A 207 13.77 5.84 4.81
N LYS A 208 13.01 6.11 3.73
CA LYS A 208 12.46 5.06 2.84
C LYS A 208 13.57 4.22 2.21
N LEU A 209 14.61 4.86 1.68
CA LEU A 209 15.75 4.16 1.06
C LEU A 209 16.45 3.24 2.06
N HIS A 210 16.72 3.72 3.27
CA HIS A 210 17.31 2.89 4.33
C HIS A 210 16.40 1.72 4.72
N ALA A 211 15.09 1.89 4.69
CA ALA A 211 14.16 0.80 4.97
C ALA A 211 14.17 -0.24 3.85
N LEU A 212 14.15 0.19 2.58
CA LEU A 212 14.29 -0.69 1.41
C LEU A 212 15.60 -1.48 1.47
N GLU A 213 16.71 -0.86 1.82
CA GLU A 213 18.02 -1.50 1.97
C GLU A 213 18.11 -2.52 3.13
N ALA A 214 17.07 -2.64 3.95
CA ALA A 214 16.98 -3.74 4.91
C ALA A 214 16.72 -5.08 4.23
N HIS A 215 16.08 -5.06 3.06
CA HIS A 215 15.73 -6.25 2.27
C HIS A 215 16.91 -6.68 1.39
N ALA A 216 18.04 -7.01 2.02
CA ALA A 216 19.28 -7.37 1.33
C ALA A 216 19.12 -8.62 0.46
N SER A 217 18.27 -9.57 0.85
CA SER A 217 17.94 -10.74 0.05
C SER A 217 17.27 -10.41 -1.30
N GLN A 218 16.75 -9.18 -1.45
CA GLN A 218 16.07 -8.69 -2.65
C GLN A 218 16.94 -7.80 -3.54
N PHE A 219 18.22 -7.63 -3.21
CA PHE A 219 19.14 -6.81 -4.01
C PHE A 219 19.30 -7.34 -5.43
N GLU A 220 19.35 -8.65 -5.62
CA GLU A 220 19.43 -9.26 -6.94
C GLU A 220 18.08 -9.22 -7.66
N SER A 221 17.06 -9.81 -7.06
CA SER A 221 15.79 -10.11 -7.72
C SER A 221 14.92 -8.89 -7.98
N THR A 222 14.83 -7.98 -7.01
CA THR A 222 13.89 -6.84 -7.04
C THR A 222 14.61 -5.52 -7.32
N MET A 223 15.75 -5.28 -6.66
CA MET A 223 16.42 -3.97 -6.72
C MET A 223 17.45 -3.88 -7.84
N HIS A 224 17.94 -5.02 -8.36
CA HIS A 224 19.04 -5.10 -9.33
C HIS A 224 20.30 -4.35 -8.86
N ALA A 225 20.73 -4.63 -7.62
CA ALA A 225 21.74 -3.88 -6.86
C ALA A 225 22.82 -4.78 -6.27
N LEU A 226 23.54 -5.54 -7.13
CA LEU A 226 24.61 -6.47 -6.73
C LEU A 226 25.97 -5.79 -6.51
N SER A 227 26.08 -4.49 -6.78
CA SER A 227 27.28 -3.69 -6.55
C SER A 227 26.92 -2.32 -6.00
N ASP A 228 27.91 -1.61 -5.44
CA ASP A 228 27.71 -0.26 -4.91
C ASP A 228 27.18 0.70 -5.98
N ASP A 229 27.68 0.59 -7.22
CA ASP A 229 27.19 1.41 -8.35
C ASP A 229 25.74 1.11 -8.68
N GLN A 230 25.33 -0.17 -8.67
CA GLN A 230 23.95 -0.58 -8.93
C GLN A 230 23.04 -0.15 -7.78
N LEU A 231 23.49 -0.23 -6.52
CA LEU A 231 22.77 0.27 -5.37
C LEU A 231 22.60 1.80 -5.46
N GLY A 232 23.64 2.52 -5.86
CA GLY A 232 23.57 3.95 -6.15
C GLY A 232 22.53 4.28 -7.23
N ALA A 233 22.52 3.50 -8.31
CA ALA A 233 21.53 3.64 -9.38
C ALA A 233 20.09 3.33 -8.92
N PHE A 234 19.90 2.33 -8.06
CA PHE A 234 18.60 2.03 -7.43
C PHE A 234 18.12 3.21 -6.59
N ARG A 235 18.97 3.73 -5.69
CA ARG A 235 18.68 4.91 -4.87
C ARG A 235 18.28 6.10 -5.71
N PHE A 236 19.04 6.37 -6.77
CA PHE A 236 18.74 7.45 -7.70
C PHE A 236 17.35 7.29 -8.35
N ARG A 237 17.01 6.09 -8.86
CA ARG A 237 15.69 5.83 -9.47
C ARG A 237 14.54 6.09 -8.50
N ILE A 238 14.67 5.68 -7.24
CA ILE A 238 13.62 5.93 -6.23
C ILE A 238 13.51 7.43 -5.92
N THR A 239 14.64 8.10 -5.69
CA THR A 239 14.67 9.53 -5.38
C THR A 239 14.11 10.37 -6.52
N ASP A 240 14.56 10.12 -7.74
CA ASP A 240 14.14 10.80 -8.96
C ASP A 240 12.64 10.65 -9.21
N ARG A 241 12.12 9.41 -9.11
CA ARG A 241 10.68 9.15 -9.22
C ARG A 241 9.87 9.95 -8.20
N LEU A 242 10.27 9.98 -6.93
CA LEU A 242 9.54 10.71 -5.89
C LEU A 242 9.64 12.24 -6.09
N ALA A 243 10.76 12.72 -6.60
CA ALA A 243 10.95 14.13 -6.97
C ALA A 243 10.06 14.53 -8.15
N ASP A 244 9.98 13.70 -9.20
CA ASP A 244 9.09 13.93 -10.34
C ASP A 244 7.62 13.99 -9.91
N LEU A 245 7.19 13.05 -9.07
CA LEU A 245 5.84 13.07 -8.49
C LEU A 245 5.61 14.33 -7.65
N GLY A 246 6.61 14.73 -6.86
CA GLY A 246 6.55 15.96 -6.05
C GLY A 246 6.43 17.21 -6.91
N ALA A 247 7.25 17.33 -7.96
CA ALA A 247 7.25 18.47 -8.86
C ALA A 247 5.88 18.71 -9.52
N ALA A 248 5.17 17.63 -9.89
CA ALA A 248 3.83 17.70 -10.45
C ALA A 248 2.79 18.26 -9.46
N HIS A 249 3.08 18.25 -8.17
CA HIS A 249 2.20 18.73 -7.10
C HIS A 249 2.78 19.92 -6.31
N GLY A 250 3.88 20.51 -6.77
CA GLY A 250 4.48 21.69 -6.15
C GLY A 250 5.20 21.45 -4.83
N VAL A 251 5.66 20.19 -4.59
CA VAL A 251 6.44 19.79 -3.41
C VAL A 251 7.76 19.15 -3.82
N GLY A 252 8.70 18.98 -2.88
CA GLY A 252 10.03 18.46 -3.20
C GLY A 252 10.03 16.98 -3.57
N SER A 253 9.23 16.16 -2.90
CA SER A 253 9.03 14.73 -3.19
C SER A 253 7.65 14.30 -2.74
N ALA A 254 7.01 13.37 -3.46
CA ALA A 254 5.68 12.89 -3.13
C ALA A 254 5.50 11.39 -3.30
N GLU A 255 4.58 10.84 -2.51
CA GLU A 255 3.92 9.55 -2.76
C GLU A 255 2.46 9.80 -3.11
N LEU A 256 1.93 9.05 -4.08
CA LEU A 256 0.58 9.23 -4.59
C LEU A 256 -0.29 8.02 -4.27
N PHE A 257 -1.55 8.30 -3.96
CA PHE A 257 -2.52 7.28 -3.57
C PHE A 257 -3.89 7.52 -4.20
N LYS A 258 -4.64 6.45 -4.40
CA LYS A 258 -6.10 6.55 -4.46
C LYS A 258 -6.63 6.61 -3.04
N ARG A 259 -7.37 7.66 -2.71
CA ARG A 259 -7.99 7.84 -1.40
C ARG A 259 -9.44 7.38 -1.43
N ILE A 260 -9.81 6.54 -0.46
CA ILE A 260 -11.20 6.15 -0.22
C ILE A 260 -11.52 6.53 1.23
N GLY A 261 -12.48 7.43 1.41
CA GLY A 261 -13.02 7.84 2.71
C GLY A 261 -14.41 7.27 2.93
N ASP A 262 -15.01 7.60 4.06
CA ASP A 262 -16.36 7.15 4.46
C ASP A 262 -16.53 5.61 4.44
N LEU A 263 -15.51 4.93 4.94
CA LEU A 263 -15.36 3.47 4.92
C LEU A 263 -16.45 2.73 5.72
#